data_209df09354cadc292b12cdbbabb6b3dc
#
_entry.id   209df09354cadc292b12cdbbabb6b3dc
#
_cell.length_a   1.000
_cell.length_b   1.000
_cell.length_c   1.000
_cell.angle_alpha   90.00
_cell.angle_beta   90.00
_cell.angle_gamma   90.00
#
_symmetry.space_group_name_H-M   'P 1'
#
loop_
_entity.id
_entity.type
_entity.pdbx_description
1 polymer ?
#
loop_
_entity_poly.entity_id
_entity_poly.type
_entity_poly.pdbx_seq_one_letter_code
_entity_poly.pdbx_strand_id
1 'polypeptide(L)'
;MGGRKPEVSEFDSVDPAPPSDDRNVARLRETICNEEEKMFQRMRALFALRNIGGEDSVEALAAAFSSSSALLKHEIAYVMGQMQESSAVPFLIERLEDFDEDVMVRHEAAEA
;
A
#
# COMPACT_ATOMS: atom_id res chain seq x y z
N MET A 1 -21.50 17.93 4.91
CA MET A 1 -21.58 17.34 5.09
C MET A 1 -21.13 16.49 4.87
N GLY A 2 -20.55 16.62 4.67
CA GLY A 2 -20.02 15.51 4.45
C GLY A 2 -20.48 14.46 5.19
N GLY A 3 -21.39 14.40 5.53
CA GLY A 3 -21.79 13.37 6.37
C GLY A 3 -21.80 12.03 5.76
N ARG A 4 -21.54 11.97 4.48
CA ARG A 4 -21.62 10.70 3.86
C ARG A 4 -20.46 9.81 4.21
N LYS A 5 -20.75 8.63 4.66
CA LYS A 5 -19.75 7.69 5.00
C LYS A 5 -19.31 6.93 3.75
N PRO A 6 -18.05 6.79 3.52
CA PRO A 6 -17.60 6.05 2.34
C PRO A 6 -17.97 4.59 2.46
N GLU A 7 -18.16 4.00 1.33
CA GLU A 7 -18.38 2.58 1.27
C GLU A 7 -17.05 1.86 1.29
N VAL A 8 -16.99 0.81 2.07
CA VAL A 8 -15.77 0.03 2.18
C VAL A 8 -16.14 -1.40 1.89
N SER A 9 -15.54 -1.97 0.88
CA SER A 9 -15.66 -3.38 0.67
C SER A 9 -14.40 -4.04 1.17
N GLU A 10 -14.44 -5.35 1.31
CA GLU A 10 -13.31 -6.06 1.87
C GLU A 10 -12.09 -5.99 0.98
N PHE A 11 -12.24 -5.70 -0.30
CA PHE A 11 -11.12 -5.65 -1.23
C PHE A 11 -10.84 -4.26 -1.75
N ASP A 12 -11.68 -3.31 -1.43
CA ASP A 12 -11.40 -1.93 -1.78
C ASP A 12 -10.49 -1.34 -0.74
N SER A 13 -9.90 -0.23 -1.06
CA SER A 13 -9.12 0.47 -0.07
C SER A 13 -10.03 0.86 1.08
N VAL A 14 -9.44 1.10 2.22
CA VAL A 14 -10.16 1.63 3.36
C VAL A 14 -10.33 3.10 3.07
N ASP A 15 -11.14 3.32 2.11
CA ASP A 15 -11.35 4.64 1.59
C ASP A 15 -12.38 5.36 2.42
N PRO A 16 -12.13 6.57 2.77
CA PRO A 16 -10.95 7.32 2.39
C PRO A 16 -10.07 7.59 3.60
N ALA A 17 -9.25 6.66 3.96
CA ALA A 17 -8.23 7.02 4.92
C ALA A 17 -7.45 8.18 4.33
N PRO A 18 -7.46 9.35 4.97
CA PRO A 18 -6.75 10.49 4.38
C PRO A 18 -5.25 10.28 4.49
N PRO A 19 -4.48 10.79 3.53
CA PRO A 19 -3.03 10.68 3.64
C PRO A 19 -2.53 11.35 4.91
N SER A 20 -1.45 10.82 5.46
CA SER A 20 -0.77 11.47 6.57
C SER A 20 -0.18 12.80 6.08
N ASP A 21 -0.10 13.76 6.99
CA ASP A 21 0.55 15.04 6.68
C ASP A 21 2.06 14.93 6.69
N ASP A 22 2.60 13.83 7.21
CA ASP A 22 4.03 13.62 7.28
C ASP A 22 4.60 13.46 5.88
N ARG A 23 5.76 14.09 5.63
CA ARG A 23 6.46 13.97 4.36
C ARG A 23 7.78 13.24 4.50
N ASN A 24 8.05 12.70 5.68
CA ASN A 24 9.30 11.99 5.92
C ASN A 24 9.13 10.53 5.55
N VAL A 25 9.73 10.12 4.45
CA VAL A 25 9.57 8.76 3.93
C VAL A 25 10.01 7.71 4.94
N ALA A 26 11.10 7.97 5.67
CA ALA A 26 11.59 7.01 6.66
C ALA A 26 10.58 6.78 7.78
N ARG A 27 9.95 7.85 8.27
CA ARG A 27 8.93 7.71 9.30
C ARG A 27 7.69 7.01 8.77
N LEU A 28 7.30 7.34 7.55
CA LEU A 28 6.14 6.69 6.94
C LEU A 28 6.40 5.22 6.73
N ARG A 29 7.64 4.88 6.36
CA ARG A 29 8.02 3.47 6.22
C ARG A 29 7.90 2.74 7.55
N GLU A 30 8.37 3.36 8.63
CA GLU A 30 8.24 2.76 9.95
C GLU A 30 6.78 2.47 10.30
N THR A 31 5.91 3.44 10.01
CA THR A 31 4.49 3.28 10.32
C THR A 31 3.85 2.17 9.51
N ILE A 32 4.09 2.16 8.20
CA ILE A 32 3.43 1.17 7.34
C ILE A 32 3.94 -0.24 7.62
N CYS A 33 5.20 -0.36 8.02
CA CYS A 33 5.79 -1.67 8.30
C CYS A 33 5.54 -2.16 9.71
N ASN A 34 4.98 -1.33 10.57
CA ASN A 34 4.77 -1.68 11.97
C ASN A 34 3.51 -2.53 12.13
N GLU A 35 3.70 -3.83 12.40
CA GLU A 35 2.57 -4.75 12.54
C GLU A 35 1.72 -4.46 13.78
N GLU A 36 2.25 -3.68 14.72
CA GLU A 36 1.52 -3.30 15.92
C GLU A 36 0.69 -2.03 15.73
N GLU A 37 0.90 -1.33 14.62
CA GLU A 37 0.19 -0.09 14.37
C GLU A 37 -1.21 -0.38 13.86
N LYS A 38 -2.16 0.52 14.14
CA LYS A 38 -3.52 0.38 13.68
C LYS A 38 -3.57 0.46 12.16
N MET A 39 -4.42 -0.36 11.57
CA MET A 39 -4.52 -0.41 10.12
C MET A 39 -4.83 0.95 9.52
N PHE A 40 -5.69 1.73 10.17
CA PHE A 40 -6.02 3.06 9.68
C PHE A 40 -4.77 3.93 9.53
N GLN A 41 -3.88 3.90 10.52
CA GLN A 41 -2.65 4.69 10.45
C GLN A 41 -1.71 4.15 9.37
N ARG A 42 -1.66 2.85 9.22
CA ARG A 42 -0.83 2.24 8.18
C ARG A 42 -1.34 2.63 6.80
N MET A 43 -2.65 2.66 6.63
CA MET A 43 -3.23 3.09 5.36
C MET A 43 -2.96 4.56 5.08
N ARG A 44 -3.00 5.39 6.11
CA ARG A 44 -2.67 6.80 5.93
C ARG A 44 -1.23 6.97 5.47
N ALA A 45 -0.32 6.18 6.03
CA ALA A 45 1.08 6.21 5.61
C ALA A 45 1.22 5.74 4.16
N LEU A 46 0.46 4.71 3.80
CA LEU A 46 0.49 4.19 2.45
C LEU A 46 0.09 5.26 1.43
N PHE A 47 -1.01 5.96 1.69
CA PHE A 47 -1.48 6.98 0.76
C PHE A 47 -0.56 8.20 0.72
N ALA A 48 0.08 8.51 1.85
CA ALA A 48 1.08 9.58 1.87
C ALA A 48 2.27 9.21 0.98
N LEU A 49 2.74 7.97 1.11
CA LEU A 49 3.85 7.50 0.27
C LEU A 49 3.48 7.52 -1.21
N ARG A 50 2.25 7.10 -1.53
CA ARG A 50 1.78 7.17 -2.90
C ARG A 50 1.86 8.61 -3.44
N ASN A 51 1.42 9.57 -2.63
CA ASN A 51 1.37 10.96 -3.05
C ASN A 51 2.76 11.60 -3.16
N ILE A 52 3.70 11.18 -2.31
CA ILE A 52 5.07 11.66 -2.39
C ILE A 52 5.72 11.15 -3.67
N GLY A 53 5.49 9.89 -4.00
CA GLY A 53 6.03 9.30 -5.21
C GLY A 53 7.53 9.07 -5.13
N GLY A 54 8.09 8.62 -6.24
CA GLY A 54 9.52 8.44 -6.36
C GLY A 54 10.01 7.09 -5.85
N GLU A 55 11.29 6.86 -6.09
CA GLU A 55 11.92 5.58 -5.81
C GLU A 55 11.91 5.23 -4.33
N ASP A 56 12.19 6.22 -3.48
CA ASP A 56 12.24 5.97 -2.04
C ASP A 56 10.88 5.56 -1.50
N SER A 57 9.82 6.17 -2.03
CA SER A 57 8.46 5.80 -1.62
C SER A 57 8.12 4.39 -2.08
N VAL A 58 8.54 4.03 -3.29
CA VAL A 58 8.32 2.68 -3.80
C VAL A 58 9.03 1.67 -2.92
N GLU A 59 10.26 1.95 -2.52
CA GLU A 59 11.00 1.03 -1.67
C GLU A 59 10.34 0.88 -0.30
N ALA A 60 9.83 1.98 0.24
CA ALA A 60 9.13 1.93 1.52
C ALA A 60 7.87 1.06 1.42
N LEU A 61 7.12 1.22 0.33
CA LEU A 61 5.92 0.43 0.11
C LEU A 61 6.28 -1.04 -0.09
N ALA A 62 7.35 -1.29 -0.83
CA ALA A 62 7.79 -2.67 -1.09
C ALA A 62 8.18 -3.37 0.21
N ALA A 63 8.80 -2.65 1.14
CA ALA A 63 9.17 -3.22 2.42
C ALA A 63 7.95 -3.72 3.19
N ALA A 64 6.80 -3.10 2.99
CA ALA A 64 5.59 -3.49 3.70
C ALA A 64 4.92 -4.72 3.11
N PHE A 65 5.42 -5.27 2.00
CA PHE A 65 4.92 -6.55 1.50
C PHE A 65 5.24 -7.69 2.45
N SER A 66 6.12 -7.48 3.43
CA SER A 66 6.36 -8.51 4.45
C SER A 66 5.26 -8.57 5.50
N SER A 67 4.26 -7.69 5.40
CA SER A 67 3.16 -7.67 6.35
C SER A 67 2.35 -8.97 6.29
N SER A 68 1.76 -9.32 7.43
CA SER A 68 0.84 -10.44 7.49
C SER A 68 -0.56 -10.08 6.99
N SER A 69 -0.82 -8.81 6.75
CA SER A 69 -2.15 -8.35 6.33
C SER A 69 -2.30 -8.44 4.82
N ALA A 70 -3.18 -9.33 4.36
CA ALA A 70 -3.47 -9.43 2.93
C ALA A 70 -4.11 -8.14 2.42
N LEU A 71 -4.95 -7.51 3.24
CA LEU A 71 -5.59 -6.25 2.84
C LEU A 71 -4.55 -5.18 2.55
N LEU A 72 -3.58 -5.02 3.46
CA LEU A 72 -2.54 -4.02 3.25
C LEU A 72 -1.72 -4.32 2.01
N LYS A 73 -1.33 -5.59 1.83
CA LYS A 73 -0.54 -5.98 0.67
C LYS A 73 -1.29 -5.75 -0.63
N HIS A 74 -2.58 -6.04 -0.63
CA HIS A 74 -3.42 -5.78 -1.79
C HIS A 74 -3.42 -4.29 -2.14
N GLU A 75 -3.56 -3.43 -1.14
CA GLU A 75 -3.54 -1.99 -1.36
C GLU A 75 -2.19 -1.50 -1.83
N ILE A 76 -1.11 -2.07 -1.29
CA ILE A 76 0.24 -1.69 -1.73
C ILE A 76 0.40 -1.97 -3.23
N ALA A 77 0.00 -3.17 -3.66
CA ALA A 77 0.11 -3.52 -5.07
C ALA A 77 -0.72 -2.58 -5.93
N TYR A 78 -1.92 -2.25 -5.47
CA TYR A 78 -2.80 -1.36 -6.20
C TYR A 78 -2.20 0.05 -6.36
N VAL A 79 -1.68 0.62 -5.26
CA VAL A 79 -1.14 1.97 -5.34
C VAL A 79 0.17 2.01 -6.13
N MET A 80 0.94 0.93 -6.10
CA MET A 80 2.13 0.85 -6.95
C MET A 80 1.76 0.94 -8.42
N GLY A 81 0.64 0.30 -8.80
CA GLY A 81 0.13 0.43 -10.15
C GLY A 81 -0.28 1.86 -10.46
N GLN A 82 -0.92 2.52 -9.49
CA GLN A 82 -1.35 3.90 -9.68
C GLN A 82 -0.16 4.85 -9.86
N MET A 83 0.94 4.57 -9.16
CA MET A 83 2.10 5.44 -9.20
C MET A 83 2.81 5.43 -10.55
N GLN A 84 2.69 4.34 -11.30
CA GLN A 84 3.31 4.22 -12.62
C GLN A 84 4.82 4.45 -12.59
N GLU A 85 5.45 4.01 -11.50
CA GLU A 85 6.90 4.12 -11.34
C GLU A 85 7.54 2.83 -11.82
N SER A 86 8.51 2.95 -12.74
CA SER A 86 9.17 1.75 -13.25
C SER A 86 9.92 1.00 -12.15
N SER A 87 10.35 1.71 -11.10
CA SER A 87 11.04 1.08 -9.98
C SER A 87 10.14 0.11 -9.21
N ALA A 88 8.82 0.19 -9.39
CA ALA A 88 7.91 -0.72 -8.73
C ALA A 88 7.83 -2.09 -9.42
N VAL A 89 8.21 -2.17 -10.69
CA VAL A 89 8.01 -3.38 -11.49
C VAL A 89 8.68 -4.62 -10.89
N PRO A 90 9.95 -4.56 -10.45
CA PRO A 90 10.57 -5.76 -9.88
C PRO A 90 9.84 -6.27 -8.65
N PHE A 91 9.34 -5.36 -7.81
CA PHE A 91 8.63 -5.76 -6.60
C PHE A 91 7.29 -6.40 -6.92
N LEU A 92 6.60 -5.89 -7.93
CA LEU A 92 5.32 -6.45 -8.35
C LEU A 92 5.50 -7.83 -8.96
N ILE A 93 6.56 -8.00 -9.75
CA ILE A 93 6.86 -9.31 -10.33
C ILE A 93 7.15 -10.32 -9.24
N GLU A 94 7.88 -9.91 -8.21
CA GLU A 94 8.20 -10.79 -7.10
C GLU A 94 6.93 -11.28 -6.40
N ARG A 95 5.94 -10.38 -6.21
CA ARG A 95 4.68 -10.79 -5.58
C ARG A 95 3.90 -11.71 -6.48
N LEU A 96 3.92 -11.48 -7.77
CA LEU A 96 3.22 -12.32 -8.72
C LEU A 96 3.79 -13.74 -8.74
N GLU A 97 5.11 -13.85 -8.62
CA GLU A 97 5.79 -15.15 -8.69
C GLU A 97 5.79 -15.90 -7.37
N ASP A 98 5.36 -15.26 -6.30
CA ASP A 98 5.31 -15.90 -4.98
C ASP A 98 4.00 -16.65 -4.84
N PHE A 99 4.03 -17.97 -5.03
CA PHE A 99 2.83 -18.78 -4.98
C PHE A 99 2.25 -18.91 -3.58
N ASP A 100 3.01 -18.52 -2.55
CA ASP A 100 2.50 -18.48 -1.19
C ASP A 100 1.77 -17.17 -0.88
N GLU A 101 1.83 -16.21 -1.81
CA GLU A 101 1.17 -14.93 -1.60
C GLU A 101 -0.33 -15.09 -1.79
N ASP A 102 -1.09 -14.22 -1.12
CA ASP A 102 -2.54 -14.19 -1.24
C ASP A 102 -2.97 -13.99 -2.70
N VAL A 103 -4.01 -14.70 -3.09
CA VAL A 103 -4.48 -14.66 -4.48
C VAL A 103 -4.84 -13.25 -4.91
N MET A 104 -5.49 -12.49 -4.03
CA MET A 104 -5.88 -11.12 -4.38
C MET A 104 -4.66 -10.22 -4.55
N VAL A 105 -3.63 -10.42 -3.75
CA VAL A 105 -2.40 -9.65 -3.87
C VAL A 105 -1.72 -9.97 -5.20
N ARG A 106 -1.66 -11.24 -5.55
CA ARG A 106 -1.06 -11.65 -6.83
C ARG A 106 -1.84 -11.08 -8.01
N HIS A 107 -3.16 -11.05 -7.89
CA HIS A 107 -4.01 -10.51 -8.95
C HIS A 107 -3.73 -9.02 -9.15
N GLU A 108 -3.63 -8.26 -8.04
CA GLU A 108 -3.33 -6.84 -8.15
C GLU A 108 -1.95 -6.60 -8.71
N ALA A 109 -0.97 -7.42 -8.34
CA ALA A 109 0.37 -7.29 -8.88
C ALA A 109 0.39 -7.50 -10.39
N ALA A 110 -0.43 -8.43 -10.88
CA ALA A 110 -0.51 -8.68 -12.31
C ALA A 110 -1.17 -7.52 -13.05
N GLU A 111 -2.13 -6.85 -12.41
CA GLU A 111 -2.83 -5.74 -13.03
C GLU A 111 -2.05 -4.44 -12.94
N ALA A 112 -1.15 -4.34 -12.02
CA ALA A 112 -0.31 -3.15 -11.87
C ALA A 112 0.83 -3.14 -12.90
#